data_c3e398927b4aaa0463b7b725ce4633b4
#
_entry.id   c3e398927b4aaa0463b7b725ce4633b4
#
_cell.length_a   1.000
_cell.length_b   1.000
_cell.length_c   1.000
_cell.angle_alpha   90.00
_cell.angle_beta   90.00
_cell.angle_gamma   90.00
#
_symmetry.space_group_name_H-M   'P 1'
#
loop_
_entity.id
_entity.type
_entity.pdbx_description
1 polymer ?
#
loop_
_entity_poly.entity_id
_entity_poly.type
_entity_poly.pdbx_seq_one_letter_code
_entity_poly.pdbx_strand_id
1 'polypeptide(L)'
;MSGRLDVIKSLITPATIIADVGCDHAKIAAYCAESGIAQKVIASDISEKCLQKAKLRLGGADNVEFKCCDGIAYICDEAIIAGMGGLLICEILKSAERLPQTVVLCPHRDEDAVRRTLFALGYGITDDISVAERGKYYSVIRARLGVAHGEVSEL
;
A
#
# COMPACT_ATOMS: atom_id res chain seq x y z
N MET A 1 -17.65 -10.36 9.04
CA MET A 1 -16.83 -10.84 7.91
C MET A 1 -15.94 -9.71 7.41
N SER A 2 -14.66 -9.98 7.28
CA SER A 2 -13.69 -8.95 6.89
C SER A 2 -13.63 -8.78 5.38
N GLY A 3 -13.85 -7.57 4.91
CA GLY A 3 -13.61 -7.22 3.52
C GLY A 3 -12.15 -6.89 3.28
N ARG A 4 -11.83 -6.49 2.03
CA ARG A 4 -10.46 -6.17 1.65
C ARG A 4 -9.81 -5.12 2.56
N LEU A 5 -10.54 -4.06 2.86
CA LEU A 5 -10.01 -2.97 3.68
C LEU A 5 -9.57 -3.46 5.05
N ASP A 6 -10.37 -4.31 5.70
CA ASP A 6 -10.02 -4.85 7.01
C ASP A 6 -8.79 -5.73 6.94
N VAL A 7 -8.67 -6.55 5.89
CA VAL A 7 -7.49 -7.41 5.71
C VAL A 7 -6.25 -6.56 5.43
N ILE A 8 -6.37 -5.54 4.58
CA ILE A 8 -5.26 -4.61 4.33
C ILE A 8 -4.79 -4.00 5.64
N LYS A 9 -5.70 -3.45 6.44
CA LYS A 9 -5.37 -2.85 7.73
C LYS A 9 -4.67 -3.84 8.66
N SER A 10 -5.12 -5.09 8.67
CA SER A 10 -4.54 -6.11 9.56
C SER A 10 -3.10 -6.47 9.19
N LEU A 11 -2.69 -6.23 7.96
CA LEU A 11 -1.34 -6.55 7.48
C LEU A 11 -0.37 -5.37 7.59
N ILE A 12 -0.87 -4.16 7.84
CA ILE A 12 0.00 -2.99 8.02
C ILE A 12 0.74 -3.12 9.35
N THR A 13 2.04 -2.90 9.34
CA THR A 13 2.89 -3.00 10.53
C THR A 13 3.43 -1.62 10.90
N PRO A 14 3.77 -1.42 12.19
CA PRO A 14 4.33 -0.13 12.62
C PRO A 14 5.57 0.25 11.82
N ALA A 15 5.62 1.51 11.39
CA ALA A 15 6.75 2.04 10.64
C ALA A 15 6.86 3.54 10.86
N THR A 16 8.04 4.10 10.56
CA THR A 16 8.25 5.54 10.69
C THR A 16 7.43 6.31 9.67
N ILE A 17 7.54 5.93 8.40
CA ILE A 17 6.81 6.58 7.30
C ILE A 17 6.02 5.52 6.54
N ILE A 18 4.71 5.67 6.54
CA ILE A 18 3.80 4.79 5.77
C ILE A 18 3.14 5.63 4.69
N ALA A 19 3.13 5.13 3.46
CA ALA A 19 2.53 5.82 2.33
C ALA A 19 1.26 5.09 1.85
N ASP A 20 0.21 5.86 1.60
CA ASP A 20 -1.00 5.42 0.93
C ASP A 20 -0.91 5.91 -0.51
N VAL A 21 -0.54 5.02 -1.42
CA VAL A 21 -0.27 5.35 -2.82
C VAL A 21 -1.54 5.21 -3.65
N GLY A 22 -1.96 6.29 -4.29
CA GLY A 22 -3.27 6.34 -4.93
C GLY A 22 -4.35 6.45 -3.86
N CYS A 23 -4.25 7.46 -3.02
CA CYS A 23 -5.00 7.54 -1.76
C CYS A 23 -6.51 7.80 -1.92
N ASP A 24 -6.95 8.30 -3.05
CA ASP A 24 -8.36 8.59 -3.40
C ASP A 24 -9.25 8.96 -2.19
N HIS A 25 -9.94 7.98 -1.59
CA HIS A 25 -10.81 8.22 -0.43
C HIS A 25 -10.05 8.33 0.90
N ALA A 26 -8.74 8.15 0.88
CA ALA A 26 -7.84 8.29 2.03
C ALA A 26 -8.20 7.40 3.24
N LYS A 27 -8.87 6.29 3.02
CA LYS A 27 -9.27 5.38 4.11
C LYS A 27 -8.06 4.75 4.80
N ILE A 28 -7.06 4.35 4.02
CA ILE A 28 -5.83 3.76 4.56
C ILE A 28 -5.01 4.83 5.27
N ALA A 29 -4.85 6.01 4.64
CA ALA A 29 -4.14 7.13 5.26
C ALA A 29 -4.79 7.53 6.59
N ALA A 30 -6.13 7.57 6.63
CA ALA A 30 -6.87 7.89 7.85
C ALA A 30 -6.58 6.87 8.95
N TYR A 31 -6.64 5.59 8.61
CA TYR A 31 -6.34 4.52 9.58
C TYR A 31 -4.91 4.67 10.14
N CYS A 32 -3.94 4.86 9.27
CA CYS A 32 -2.54 4.98 9.69
C CYS A 32 -2.31 6.22 10.56
N ALA A 33 -2.96 7.34 10.22
CA ALA A 33 -2.81 8.57 10.98
C ALA A 33 -3.49 8.49 12.35
N GLU A 34 -4.69 7.91 12.41
CA GLU A 34 -5.50 7.85 13.63
C GLU A 34 -5.04 6.78 14.61
N SER A 35 -4.52 5.65 14.10
CA SER A 35 -4.11 4.53 14.93
C SER A 35 -2.73 4.71 15.58
N GLY A 36 -1.96 5.68 15.12
CA GLY A 36 -0.60 5.88 15.62
C GLY A 36 0.40 4.85 15.12
N ILE A 37 0.04 4.05 14.11
CA ILE A 37 0.91 3.00 13.57
C ILE A 37 2.09 3.58 12.80
N ALA A 38 2.02 4.83 12.39
CA ALA A 38 3.09 5.55 11.69
C ALA A 38 3.37 6.88 12.40
N GLN A 39 4.63 7.30 12.40
CA GLN A 39 4.98 8.64 12.86
C GLN A 39 4.54 9.67 11.82
N LYS A 40 4.69 9.34 10.54
CA LYS A 40 4.29 10.18 9.42
C LYS A 40 3.59 9.34 8.38
N VAL A 41 2.50 9.88 7.83
CA VAL A 41 1.76 9.28 6.74
C VAL A 41 1.90 10.15 5.51
N ILE A 42 2.22 9.54 4.36
CA ILE A 42 2.20 10.22 3.08
C ILE A 42 0.97 9.74 2.32
N ALA A 43 0.08 10.66 1.98
CA ALA A 43 -1.06 10.39 1.13
C ALA A 43 -0.74 10.95 -0.24
N SER A 44 -0.54 10.10 -1.23
CA SER A 44 -0.14 10.52 -2.57
C SER A 44 -1.12 10.08 -3.64
N ASP A 45 -1.21 10.87 -4.70
CA ASP A 45 -2.03 10.54 -5.86
C ASP A 45 -1.49 11.32 -7.06
N ILE A 46 -1.63 10.74 -8.24
CA ILE A 46 -1.28 11.42 -9.49
C ILE A 46 -2.33 12.48 -9.83
N SER A 47 -3.56 12.28 -9.37
CA SER A 47 -4.69 13.19 -9.60
C SER A 47 -4.79 14.23 -8.50
N GLU A 48 -4.62 15.49 -8.86
CA GLU A 48 -4.83 16.60 -7.93
C GLU A 48 -6.25 16.59 -7.35
N LYS A 49 -7.23 16.21 -8.18
CA LYS A 49 -8.63 16.13 -7.76
C LYS A 49 -8.84 15.09 -6.65
N CYS A 50 -8.23 13.92 -6.80
CA CYS A 50 -8.29 12.88 -5.77
C CYS A 50 -7.59 13.34 -4.49
N LEU A 51 -6.48 14.03 -4.64
CA LEU A 51 -5.72 14.55 -3.52
C LEU A 51 -6.50 15.61 -2.74
N GLN A 52 -7.31 16.43 -3.43
CA GLN A 52 -8.19 17.39 -2.77
C GLN A 52 -9.21 16.70 -1.88
N LYS A 53 -9.76 15.59 -2.31
CA LYS A 53 -10.69 14.79 -1.48
C LYS A 53 -9.99 14.29 -0.22
N ALA A 54 -8.76 13.81 -0.36
CA ALA A 54 -7.97 13.34 0.77
C ALA A 54 -7.70 14.48 1.76
N LYS A 55 -7.37 15.65 1.25
CA LYS A 55 -7.13 16.84 2.09
C LYS A 55 -8.37 17.26 2.86
N LEU A 56 -9.54 17.19 2.24
CA LEU A 56 -10.80 17.51 2.92
C LEU A 56 -11.05 16.55 4.08
N ARG A 57 -10.67 15.29 3.92
CA ARG A 57 -10.85 14.28 4.95
C ARG A 57 -9.80 14.40 6.08
N LEU A 58 -8.56 14.70 5.74
CA LEU A 58 -7.41 14.58 6.65
C LEU A 58 -6.62 15.86 6.85
N GLY A 59 -7.08 16.98 6.31
CA GLY A 59 -6.31 18.23 6.33
C GLY A 59 -5.97 18.77 7.71
N GLY A 60 -6.68 18.32 8.76
CA GLY A 60 -6.42 18.70 10.13
C GLY A 60 -5.43 17.77 10.86
N ALA A 61 -4.99 16.70 10.22
CA ALA A 61 -4.08 15.74 10.85
C ALA A 61 -2.64 16.25 10.74
N ASP A 62 -1.95 16.34 11.88
CA ASP A 62 -0.60 16.91 11.95
C ASP A 62 0.46 16.04 11.30
N ASN A 63 0.24 14.74 11.25
CA ASN A 63 1.24 13.77 10.78
C ASN A 63 0.99 13.28 9.36
N VAL A 64 0.14 13.95 8.58
CA VAL A 64 -0.15 13.57 7.19
C VAL A 64 0.44 14.61 6.24
N GLU A 65 1.22 14.11 5.29
CA GLU A 65 1.76 14.92 4.20
C GLU A 65 1.09 14.50 2.89
N PHE A 66 0.64 15.46 2.09
CA PHE A 66 -0.03 15.19 0.81
C PHE A 66 0.94 15.46 -0.34
N LYS A 67 1.04 14.52 -1.26
CA LYS A 67 1.94 14.65 -2.42
C LYS A 67 1.21 14.33 -3.71
N CYS A 68 1.21 15.28 -4.64
CA CYS A 68 0.71 15.04 -6.00
C CYS A 68 1.89 14.59 -6.84
N CYS A 69 1.96 13.31 -7.15
CA CYS A 69 3.07 12.75 -7.90
C CYS A 69 2.67 11.42 -8.56
N ASP A 70 3.48 10.99 -9.51
CA ASP A 70 3.30 9.71 -10.18
C ASP A 70 4.06 8.64 -9.41
N GLY A 71 3.32 7.68 -8.87
CA GLY A 71 3.90 6.54 -8.16
C GLY A 71 4.56 6.91 -6.83
N ILE A 72 5.70 6.28 -6.54
CA ILE A 72 6.41 6.46 -5.28
C ILE A 72 7.64 7.33 -5.54
N ALA A 73 7.41 8.64 -5.64
CA ALA A 73 8.45 9.63 -5.88
C ALA A 73 8.92 10.28 -4.57
N TYR A 74 9.11 9.47 -3.53
CA TYR A 74 9.51 9.89 -2.20
C TYR A 74 10.03 8.67 -1.43
N ILE A 75 10.58 8.90 -0.26
CA ILE A 75 11.08 7.82 0.60
C ILE A 75 10.00 7.46 1.63
N CYS A 76 9.69 6.17 1.74
CA CYS A 76 8.84 5.64 2.78
C CYS A 76 9.30 4.24 3.18
N ASP A 77 8.93 3.82 4.36
CA ASP A 77 9.31 2.50 4.89
C ASP A 77 8.32 1.42 4.47
N GLU A 78 7.06 1.77 4.44
CA GLU A 78 5.98 0.87 4.06
C GLU A 78 5.04 1.59 3.11
N ALA A 79 4.66 0.93 2.01
CA ALA A 79 3.73 1.50 1.04
C ALA A 79 2.53 0.57 0.87
N ILE A 80 1.34 1.15 0.89
CA ILE A 80 0.09 0.43 0.64
C ILE A 80 -0.42 0.90 -0.71
N ILE A 81 -0.66 -0.05 -1.62
CA ILE A 81 -1.18 0.22 -2.95
C ILE A 81 -2.40 -0.67 -3.18
N ALA A 82 -3.56 -0.06 -3.17
CA ALA A 82 -4.82 -0.79 -3.33
C ALA A 82 -5.73 -0.01 -4.27
N GLY A 83 -6.71 -0.70 -4.84
CA GLY A 83 -7.71 -0.03 -5.65
C GLY A 83 -7.31 0.24 -7.09
N MET A 84 -6.31 -0.48 -7.60
CA MET A 84 -5.89 -0.35 -9.00
C MET A 84 -5.47 -1.71 -9.57
N GLY A 85 -5.35 -1.81 -10.89
CA GLY A 85 -4.96 -3.05 -11.54
C GLY A 85 -3.52 -3.43 -11.24
N GLY A 86 -3.24 -4.73 -11.30
CA GLY A 86 -1.92 -5.26 -10.97
C GLY A 86 -0.80 -4.75 -11.88
N LEU A 87 -1.09 -4.54 -13.16
CA LEU A 87 -0.06 -4.04 -14.08
C LEU A 87 0.40 -2.63 -13.71
N LEU A 88 -0.53 -1.78 -13.27
CA LEU A 88 -0.19 -0.44 -12.81
C LEU A 88 0.63 -0.51 -11.51
N ILE A 89 0.25 -1.39 -10.60
CA ILE A 89 1.03 -1.61 -9.37
C ILE A 89 2.46 -2.02 -9.71
N CYS A 90 2.63 -2.93 -10.68
CA CYS A 90 3.96 -3.34 -11.14
C CYS A 90 4.77 -2.15 -11.66
N GLU A 91 4.16 -1.28 -12.45
CA GLU A 91 4.84 -0.08 -12.97
C GLU A 91 5.26 0.85 -11.85
N ILE A 92 4.38 1.07 -10.88
CA ILE A 92 4.68 1.92 -9.71
C ILE A 92 5.90 1.38 -8.95
N LEU A 93 5.94 0.09 -8.70
CA LEU A 93 7.05 -0.53 -7.98
C LEU A 93 8.35 -0.45 -8.78
N LYS A 94 8.30 -0.75 -10.08
CA LYS A 94 9.49 -0.71 -10.94
C LYS A 94 10.07 0.69 -11.08
N SER A 95 9.22 1.72 -11.05
CA SER A 95 9.65 3.10 -11.23
C SER A 95 9.88 3.84 -9.91
N ALA A 96 9.71 3.18 -8.78
CA ALA A 96 9.88 3.81 -7.48
C ALA A 96 11.29 4.40 -7.34
N GLU A 97 11.38 5.61 -6.83
CA GLU A 97 12.65 6.28 -6.58
C GLU A 97 13.51 5.45 -5.63
N ARG A 98 12.87 4.87 -4.63
CA ARG A 98 13.48 3.92 -3.71
C ARG A 98 12.42 2.91 -3.30
N LEU A 99 12.78 1.62 -3.34
CA LEU A 99 11.83 0.57 -2.95
C LEU A 99 11.55 0.63 -1.46
N PRO A 100 10.26 0.67 -1.05
CA PRO A 100 9.91 0.55 0.37
C PRO A 100 10.35 -0.81 0.93
N GLN A 101 10.70 -0.85 2.20
CA GLN A 101 11.07 -2.10 2.87
C GLN A 101 9.91 -3.08 2.88
N THR A 102 8.70 -2.57 3.06
CA THR A 102 7.47 -3.39 3.14
C THR A 102 6.42 -2.81 2.21
N VAL A 103 5.67 -3.69 1.56
CA VAL A 103 4.51 -3.29 0.75
C VAL A 103 3.32 -4.15 1.12
N VAL A 104 2.13 -3.53 1.07
CA VAL A 104 0.85 -4.23 1.19
C VAL A 104 0.06 -3.85 -0.05
N LEU A 105 -0.26 -4.85 -0.86
CA LEU A 105 -0.84 -4.64 -2.18
C LEU A 105 -2.17 -5.36 -2.30
N CYS A 106 -3.15 -4.69 -2.92
CA CYS A 106 -4.43 -5.33 -3.22
C CYS A 106 -4.86 -4.97 -4.64
N PRO A 107 -4.34 -5.70 -5.64
CA PRO A 107 -4.69 -5.46 -7.04
C PRO A 107 -6.11 -5.87 -7.35
N HIS A 108 -6.76 -5.15 -8.29
CA HIS A 108 -8.08 -5.50 -8.79
C HIS A 108 -8.04 -6.73 -9.70
N ARG A 109 -6.90 -6.98 -10.34
CA ARG A 109 -6.67 -8.09 -11.29
C ARG A 109 -5.16 -8.21 -11.53
N ASP A 110 -4.76 -9.22 -12.30
CA ASP A 110 -3.35 -9.47 -12.65
C ASP A 110 -2.47 -9.70 -11.40
N GLU A 111 -2.99 -10.43 -10.44
CA GLU A 111 -2.30 -10.73 -9.18
C GLU A 111 -0.98 -11.47 -9.43
N ASP A 112 -0.97 -12.38 -10.41
CA ASP A 112 0.24 -13.15 -10.70
C ASP A 112 1.36 -12.28 -11.27
N ALA A 113 1.02 -11.25 -12.03
CA ALA A 113 1.99 -10.29 -12.52
C ALA A 113 2.63 -9.52 -11.34
N VAL A 114 1.81 -9.19 -10.34
CA VAL A 114 2.30 -8.54 -9.12
C VAL A 114 3.26 -9.45 -8.36
N ARG A 115 2.91 -10.72 -8.20
CA ARG A 115 3.78 -11.69 -7.52
C ARG A 115 5.12 -11.86 -8.23
N ARG A 116 5.11 -11.96 -9.56
CA ARG A 116 6.33 -12.06 -10.35
C ARG A 116 7.20 -10.80 -10.24
N THR A 117 6.58 -9.63 -10.25
CA THR A 117 7.30 -8.36 -10.12
C THR A 117 7.95 -8.24 -8.74
N LEU A 118 7.22 -8.61 -7.70
CA LEU A 118 7.78 -8.60 -6.33
C LEU A 118 9.02 -9.50 -6.24
N PHE A 119 8.93 -10.70 -6.78
CA PHE A 119 10.06 -11.62 -6.78
C PHE A 119 11.25 -11.03 -7.54
N ALA A 120 11.01 -10.48 -8.73
CA ALA A 120 12.06 -9.89 -9.56
C ALA A 120 12.75 -8.70 -8.88
N LEU A 121 12.03 -7.95 -8.05
CA LEU A 121 12.57 -6.78 -7.35
C LEU A 121 13.26 -7.14 -6.02
N GLY A 122 13.25 -8.40 -5.63
CA GLY A 122 13.92 -8.85 -4.41
C GLY A 122 13.02 -8.87 -3.17
N TYR A 123 11.71 -8.82 -3.34
CA TYR A 123 10.76 -8.99 -2.24
C TYR A 123 10.45 -10.46 -1.99
N GLY A 124 10.29 -10.82 -0.73
CA GLY A 124 9.69 -12.08 -0.34
C GLY A 124 8.27 -11.83 0.13
N ILE A 125 7.32 -12.63 -0.36
CA ILE A 125 5.92 -12.55 0.06
C ILE A 125 5.77 -13.19 1.43
N THR A 126 5.31 -12.42 2.41
CA THR A 126 5.10 -12.91 3.77
C THR A 126 3.66 -13.31 4.02
N ASP A 127 2.72 -12.69 3.31
CA ASP A 127 1.28 -12.97 3.44
C ASP A 127 0.63 -12.84 2.07
N ASP A 128 -0.29 -13.74 1.76
CA ASP A 128 -1.01 -13.73 0.50
C ASP A 128 -2.41 -14.28 0.80
N ILE A 129 -3.33 -13.38 1.09
CA ILE A 129 -4.64 -13.72 1.65
C ILE A 129 -5.72 -13.50 0.60
N SER A 130 -6.51 -14.54 0.33
CA SER A 130 -7.66 -14.44 -0.56
C SER A 130 -8.86 -13.91 0.21
N VAL A 131 -9.48 -12.86 -0.31
CA VAL A 131 -10.62 -12.20 0.32
C VAL A 131 -11.79 -12.19 -0.65
N ALA A 132 -12.94 -12.71 -0.22
CA ALA A 132 -14.16 -12.66 -1.00
C ALA A 132 -14.92 -11.37 -0.66
N GLU A 133 -15.27 -10.61 -1.68
CA GLU A 133 -16.02 -9.37 -1.51
C GLU A 133 -16.88 -9.15 -2.75
N ARG A 134 -18.18 -8.98 -2.52
CA ARG A 134 -19.15 -8.70 -3.57
C ARG A 134 -19.10 -9.73 -4.72
N GLY A 135 -18.97 -11.00 -4.38
CA GLY A 135 -18.97 -12.08 -5.37
C GLY A 135 -17.67 -12.26 -6.14
N LYS A 136 -16.61 -11.57 -5.74
CA LYS A 136 -15.31 -11.66 -6.38
C LYS A 136 -14.23 -11.96 -5.33
N TYR A 137 -13.16 -12.64 -5.75
CA TYR A 137 -12.01 -12.88 -4.89
C TYR A 137 -10.90 -11.90 -5.23
N TYR A 138 -10.26 -11.39 -4.18
CA TYR A 138 -9.10 -10.50 -4.29
C TYR A 138 -7.96 -11.07 -3.48
N SER A 139 -6.74 -10.80 -3.91
CA SER A 139 -5.55 -11.15 -3.13
C SER A 139 -5.04 -9.90 -2.42
N VAL A 140 -4.80 -10.04 -1.11
CA VAL A 140 -4.09 -9.01 -0.34
C VAL A 140 -2.71 -9.58 -0.04
N ILE A 141 -1.69 -8.93 -0.55
CA ILE A 141 -0.31 -9.44 -0.56
C ILE A 141 0.58 -8.51 0.26
N ARG A 142 1.23 -9.07 1.28
CA ARG A 142 2.28 -8.35 2.00
C ARG A 142 3.62 -8.94 1.62
N ALA A 143 4.60 -8.08 1.34
CA ALA A 143 5.94 -8.51 0.96
C ALA A 143 6.98 -7.62 1.60
N ARG A 144 8.16 -8.19 1.88
CA ARG A 144 9.28 -7.47 2.45
C ARG A 144 10.53 -7.66 1.60
N LEU A 145 11.27 -6.57 1.46
CA LEU A 145 12.49 -6.55 0.66
C LEU A 145 13.57 -7.36 1.38
N GLY A 146 14.24 -8.24 0.64
CA GLY A 146 15.33 -9.05 1.19
C GLY A 146 14.90 -10.23 2.04
N VAL A 147 13.61 -10.51 2.15
CA VAL A 147 13.09 -11.66 2.89
C VAL A 147 12.86 -12.82 1.92
N ALA A 148 13.10 -14.06 2.35
CA ALA A 148 12.84 -15.21 1.52
C ALA A 148 11.35 -15.38 1.29
N HIS A 149 10.97 -15.77 0.06
CA HIS A 149 9.57 -15.98 -0.30
C HIS A 149 8.92 -17.04 0.60
N GLY A 150 7.75 -16.74 1.14
CA GLY A 150 7.02 -17.65 2.03
C GLY A 150 7.55 -17.68 3.45
N GLU A 151 8.60 -16.94 3.75
CA GLU A 151 9.14 -16.85 5.10
C GLU A 151 8.28 -15.87 5.92
N VAL A 152 7.66 -16.37 6.96
CA VAL A 152 6.87 -15.53 7.84
C VAL A 152 7.83 -14.69 8.68
N SER A 153 7.62 -13.39 8.67
CA SER A 153 8.39 -12.50 9.53
C SER A 153 7.89 -12.70 10.97
N GLU A 154 8.58 -13.51 11.71
CA GLU A 154 8.29 -13.73 13.13
C GLU A 154 8.87 -12.63 14.00
N LEU A 155 9.49 -11.70 13.37
CA LEU A 155 10.24 -10.65 14.03
C LEU A 155 9.41 -9.42 14.29
#